data_5a8e7ed17770b7898435b47c9422fe3b
#
_entry.id   5a8e7ed17770b7898435b47c9422fe3b
#
_cell.length_a   1.000
_cell.length_b   1.000
_cell.length_c   1.000
_cell.angle_alpha   90.00
_cell.angle_beta   90.00
_cell.angle_gamma   90.00
#
_symmetry.space_group_name_H-M   'P 1'
#
loop_
_entity.id
_entity.type
_entity.pdbx_description
1 polymer ?
#
loop_
_entity_poly.entity_id
_entity_poly.type
_entity_poly.pdbx_seq_one_letter_code
_entity_poly.pdbx_strand_id
1 'polypeptide(L)'
;TMERCGARLITPASKEWPDFNRAFRFFGNAEAPATFHGEAISPLCLWVRGKPLKETAAQSVAVVGTRAVSPYGTQATRKIVADLAKHQWTIVSGGALGVDTVAHSAALEMQTSTIAVAACGIDYDYPARNAPLFHRIAQTGTVISEFAPGTTPQRHRFLSRNRLVAAMTAGTVVVE
;
A
#
# COMPACT_ATOMS: atom_id res chain seq x y z
N THR A 1 20.37 6.90 5.58
CA THR A 1 20.24 8.17 4.86
C THR A 1 19.44 7.93 3.60
N MET A 2 18.62 8.91 3.19
CA MET A 2 17.65 8.83 2.07
C MET A 2 18.26 8.36 0.75
N GLU A 3 19.42 8.88 0.38
CA GLU A 3 20.15 8.48 -0.83
C GLU A 3 20.49 6.98 -0.89
N ARG A 4 20.70 6.35 0.27
CA ARG A 4 21.08 4.91 0.34
C ARG A 4 19.93 3.96 0.02
N CYS A 5 18.65 4.36 0.22
CA CYS A 5 17.48 3.51 -0.09
C CYS A 5 16.76 3.95 -1.37
N GLY A 6 17.25 4.97 -2.09
CA GLY A 6 16.62 5.48 -3.31
C GLY A 6 15.22 6.05 -3.08
N ALA A 7 14.95 6.53 -1.86
CA ALA A 7 13.65 7.11 -1.51
C ALA A 7 13.64 8.62 -1.73
N ARG A 8 12.47 9.14 -2.10
CA ARG A 8 12.16 10.56 -2.22
C ARG A 8 10.95 10.95 -1.38
N LEU A 9 10.90 12.20 -0.96
CA LEU A 9 9.76 12.76 -0.25
C LEU A 9 8.83 13.45 -1.25
N ILE A 10 7.55 13.16 -1.18
CA ILE A 10 6.50 13.86 -1.92
C ILE A 10 5.49 14.50 -0.96
N THR A 11 4.89 15.61 -1.41
CA THR A 11 3.90 16.39 -0.68
C THR A 11 2.69 16.65 -1.57
N PRO A 12 1.58 17.19 -1.06
CA PRO A 12 0.42 17.58 -1.87
C PRO A 12 0.74 18.50 -3.06
N ALA A 13 1.84 19.26 -3.00
CA ALA A 13 2.32 20.09 -4.10
C ALA A 13 3.13 19.33 -5.16
N SER A 14 3.51 18.09 -4.91
CA SER A 14 4.30 17.26 -5.83
C SER A 14 3.44 16.73 -6.97
N LYS A 15 3.98 16.70 -8.19
CA LYS A 15 3.31 16.14 -9.38
C LYS A 15 2.92 14.67 -9.23
N GLU A 16 3.66 13.92 -8.39
CA GLU A 16 3.43 12.51 -8.09
C GLU A 16 2.37 12.27 -7.02
N TRP A 17 1.80 13.30 -6.41
CA TRP A 17 0.81 13.15 -5.35
C TRP A 17 -0.46 12.52 -5.89
N PRO A 18 -0.94 11.40 -5.31
CA PRO A 18 -2.17 10.77 -5.73
C PRO A 18 -3.40 11.60 -5.28
N ASP A 19 -4.53 11.38 -5.92
CA ASP A 19 -5.76 12.06 -5.50
C ASP A 19 -6.40 11.38 -4.29
N PHE A 20 -5.94 11.73 -3.11
CA PHE A 20 -6.56 11.33 -1.85
C PHE A 20 -7.85 12.10 -1.52
N ASN A 21 -8.14 13.18 -2.25
CA ASN A 21 -9.22 14.10 -1.88
C ASN A 21 -10.58 13.43 -1.81
N ARG A 22 -10.85 12.46 -2.67
CA ARG A 22 -12.15 11.78 -2.73
C ARG A 22 -12.44 10.99 -1.44
N ALA A 23 -11.48 10.20 -0.98
CA ALA A 23 -11.65 9.35 0.22
C ALA A 23 -11.65 10.18 1.50
N PHE A 24 -10.67 11.09 1.67
CA PHE A 24 -10.55 11.87 2.90
C PHE A 24 -11.61 12.97 3.04
N ARG A 25 -12.19 13.50 1.94
CA ARG A 25 -13.34 14.40 2.00
C ARG A 25 -14.57 13.73 2.59
N PHE A 26 -14.81 12.47 2.27
CA PHE A 26 -15.95 11.74 2.85
C PHE A 26 -15.84 11.63 4.37
N PHE A 27 -14.67 11.31 4.88
CA PHE A 27 -14.43 11.18 6.32
C PHE A 27 -14.33 12.52 7.07
N GLY A 28 -14.05 13.62 6.38
CA GLY A 28 -14.03 14.98 6.94
C GLY A 28 -15.40 15.65 7.04
N ASN A 29 -16.44 15.05 6.47
CA ASN A 29 -17.80 15.57 6.55
C ASN A 29 -18.45 15.26 7.91
N ALA A 30 -19.29 16.17 8.38
CA ALA A 30 -20.03 16.03 9.66
C ALA A 30 -20.95 14.78 9.73
N GLU A 31 -21.23 14.15 8.60
CA GLU A 31 -22.02 12.91 8.48
C GLU A 31 -21.21 11.63 8.73
N ALA A 32 -19.87 11.71 8.77
CA ALA A 32 -19.07 10.54 9.08
C ALA A 32 -19.19 10.18 10.58
N PRO A 33 -19.26 8.89 10.95
CA PRO A 33 -19.30 8.50 12.36
C PRO A 33 -18.13 9.08 13.14
N ALA A 34 -18.39 9.65 14.32
CA ALA A 34 -17.40 10.32 15.17
C ALA A 34 -16.16 9.47 15.48
N THR A 35 -16.28 8.14 15.44
CA THR A 35 -15.20 7.16 15.61
C THR A 35 -14.12 7.24 14.51
N PHE A 36 -14.43 7.83 13.35
CA PHE A 36 -13.50 7.94 12.22
C PHE A 36 -12.81 9.31 12.12
N HIS A 37 -13.31 10.35 12.83
CA HIS A 37 -12.81 11.72 12.69
C HIS A 37 -11.32 11.89 13.04
N GLY A 38 -10.76 11.05 13.92
CA GLY A 38 -9.34 11.11 14.30
C GLY A 38 -8.39 10.30 13.42
N GLU A 39 -8.91 9.34 12.65
CA GLU A 39 -8.09 8.40 11.86
C GLU A 39 -8.09 8.72 10.35
N ALA A 40 -9.05 9.48 9.87
CA ALA A 40 -9.25 9.79 8.46
C ALA A 40 -8.57 11.11 8.04
N ILE A 41 -7.34 11.33 8.46
CA ILE A 41 -6.56 12.50 8.10
C ILE A 41 -5.69 12.20 6.87
N SER A 42 -5.76 13.07 5.86
CA SER A 42 -4.88 12.99 4.70
C SER A 42 -3.42 13.11 5.15
N PRO A 43 -2.49 12.31 4.58
CA PRO A 43 -1.08 12.43 4.92
C PRO A 43 -0.53 13.82 4.50
N LEU A 44 0.37 14.38 5.30
CA LEU A 44 1.06 15.64 4.99
C LEU A 44 2.17 15.43 3.96
N CYS A 45 2.79 14.28 3.98
CA CYS A 45 3.84 13.87 3.05
C CYS A 45 3.95 12.36 3.00
N LEU A 46 4.58 11.84 1.94
CA LEU A 46 4.88 10.43 1.77
C LEU A 46 6.33 10.26 1.31
N TRP A 47 6.98 9.28 1.88
CA TRP A 47 8.23 8.74 1.38
C TRP A 47 7.91 7.71 0.32
N VAL A 48 8.58 7.79 -0.82
CA VAL A 48 8.30 6.95 -2.00
C VAL A 48 9.59 6.34 -2.52
N ARG A 49 9.57 5.03 -2.79
CA ARG A 49 10.64 4.28 -3.43
C ARG A 49 10.04 3.53 -4.63
N GLY A 50 10.68 3.65 -5.79
CA GLY A 50 10.21 3.05 -7.06
C GLY A 50 9.51 4.05 -7.99
N LYS A 51 8.50 3.57 -8.73
CA LYS A 51 7.78 4.34 -9.76
C LYS A 51 6.99 5.53 -9.21
N PRO A 52 6.63 6.53 -10.05
CA PRO A 52 5.79 7.65 -9.64
C PRO A 52 4.45 7.18 -9.08
N LEU A 53 4.11 7.67 -7.87
CA LEU A 53 2.96 7.16 -7.12
C LEU A 53 1.62 7.46 -7.81
N LYS A 54 1.43 8.66 -8.33
CA LYS A 54 0.17 9.09 -8.98
C LYS A 54 -0.20 8.19 -10.16
N GLU A 55 0.75 7.88 -11.01
CA GLU A 55 0.55 7.03 -12.17
C GLU A 55 0.25 5.59 -11.74
N THR A 56 1.01 5.08 -10.77
CA THR A 56 0.84 3.72 -10.27
C THR A 56 -0.49 3.54 -9.54
N ALA A 57 -1.00 4.57 -8.85
CA ALA A 57 -2.24 4.52 -8.09
C ALA A 57 -3.50 4.83 -8.92
N ALA A 58 -3.37 5.29 -10.17
CA ALA A 58 -4.49 5.81 -10.98
C ALA A 58 -5.65 4.82 -11.13
N GLN A 59 -5.35 3.53 -11.30
CA GLN A 59 -6.33 2.44 -11.38
C GLN A 59 -5.89 1.33 -10.44
N SER A 60 -6.30 1.41 -9.19
CA SER A 60 -5.82 0.52 -8.13
C SER A 60 -6.92 -0.06 -7.26
N VAL A 61 -6.67 -1.25 -6.73
CA VAL A 61 -7.53 -1.99 -5.82
C VAL A 61 -6.71 -2.55 -4.67
N ALA A 62 -7.25 -2.48 -3.45
CA ALA A 62 -6.63 -3.09 -2.29
C ALA A 62 -6.95 -4.60 -2.24
N VAL A 63 -5.94 -5.42 -1.98
CA VAL A 63 -6.11 -6.85 -1.71
C VAL A 63 -5.46 -7.15 -0.37
N VAL A 64 -6.28 -7.49 0.62
CA VAL A 64 -5.87 -7.65 2.02
C VAL A 64 -6.48 -8.91 2.64
N GLY A 65 -5.96 -9.34 3.78
CA GLY A 65 -6.50 -10.49 4.51
C GLY A 65 -5.61 -10.97 5.64
N THR A 66 -5.82 -12.20 6.04
CA THR A 66 -5.12 -12.83 7.16
C THR A 66 -3.60 -12.91 6.95
N ARG A 67 -2.86 -12.86 8.06
CA ARG A 67 -1.41 -13.11 8.08
C ARG A 67 -1.06 -14.61 8.02
N ALA A 68 -2.01 -15.47 8.37
CA ALA A 68 -1.88 -16.93 8.35
C ALA A 68 -2.78 -17.51 7.24
N VAL A 69 -2.46 -17.15 5.99
CA VAL A 69 -3.25 -17.53 4.82
C VAL A 69 -3.28 -19.05 4.61
N SER A 70 -4.48 -19.59 4.38
CA SER A 70 -4.68 -20.99 4.05
C SER A 70 -4.27 -21.30 2.59
N PRO A 71 -4.12 -22.60 2.21
CA PRO A 71 -3.94 -22.97 0.82
C PRO A 71 -5.06 -22.47 -0.09
N TYR A 72 -6.31 -22.48 0.38
CA TYR A 72 -7.46 -21.92 -0.32
C TYR A 72 -7.33 -20.40 -0.49
N GLY A 73 -7.05 -19.67 0.59
CA GLY A 73 -6.85 -18.22 0.54
C GLY A 73 -5.70 -17.83 -0.40
N THR A 74 -4.61 -18.62 -0.42
CA THR A 74 -3.52 -18.44 -1.36
C THR A 74 -3.97 -18.57 -2.81
N GLN A 75 -4.73 -19.61 -3.14
CA GLN A 75 -5.24 -19.83 -4.49
C GLN A 75 -6.26 -18.77 -4.89
N ALA A 76 -7.18 -18.40 -3.99
CA ALA A 76 -8.17 -17.36 -4.21
C ALA A 76 -7.49 -15.99 -4.46
N THR A 77 -6.51 -15.63 -3.65
CA THR A 77 -5.73 -14.38 -3.84
C THR A 77 -5.06 -14.35 -5.21
N ARG A 78 -4.37 -15.43 -5.59
CA ARG A 78 -3.69 -15.54 -6.90
C ARG A 78 -4.68 -15.38 -8.06
N LYS A 79 -5.84 -16.05 -7.99
CA LYS A 79 -6.87 -15.97 -9.02
C LYS A 79 -7.44 -14.54 -9.16
N ILE A 80 -7.78 -13.91 -8.04
CA ILE A 80 -8.28 -12.53 -8.02
C ILE A 80 -7.25 -11.57 -8.63
N VAL A 81 -6.00 -11.66 -8.20
CA VAL A 81 -4.92 -10.80 -8.72
C VAL A 81 -4.69 -11.05 -10.21
N ALA A 82 -4.71 -12.30 -10.67
CA ALA A 82 -4.56 -12.63 -12.09
C ALA A 82 -5.70 -12.03 -12.94
N ASP A 83 -6.94 -12.06 -12.45
CA ASP A 83 -8.09 -11.48 -13.16
C ASP A 83 -8.00 -9.94 -13.17
N LEU A 84 -7.60 -9.31 -12.08
CA LEU A 84 -7.35 -7.87 -12.01
C LEU A 84 -6.22 -7.42 -12.94
N ALA A 85 -5.13 -8.21 -13.01
CA ALA A 85 -3.99 -7.94 -13.87
C ALA A 85 -4.33 -7.90 -15.36
N LYS A 86 -5.29 -8.73 -15.84
CA LYS A 86 -5.79 -8.71 -17.21
C LYS A 86 -6.37 -7.34 -17.61
N HIS A 87 -6.87 -6.60 -16.64
CA HIS A 87 -7.43 -5.26 -16.79
C HIS A 87 -6.49 -4.15 -16.32
N GLN A 88 -5.20 -4.46 -16.15
CA GLN A 88 -4.15 -3.53 -15.77
C GLN A 88 -4.39 -2.83 -14.41
N TRP A 89 -5.14 -3.46 -13.50
CA TRP A 89 -5.30 -2.95 -12.15
C TRP A 89 -4.02 -3.07 -11.34
N THR A 90 -3.63 -1.98 -10.69
CA THR A 90 -2.56 -1.99 -9.70
C THR A 90 -3.04 -2.59 -8.39
N ILE A 91 -2.28 -3.51 -7.83
CA ILE A 91 -2.58 -4.15 -6.54
C ILE A 91 -1.94 -3.34 -5.42
N VAL A 92 -2.76 -2.89 -4.46
CA VAL A 92 -2.29 -2.18 -3.27
C VAL A 92 -2.45 -3.08 -2.05
N SER A 93 -1.41 -3.19 -1.24
CA SER A 93 -1.46 -3.96 -0.01
C SER A 93 -0.45 -3.46 1.03
N GLY A 94 -0.48 -4.05 2.21
CA GLY A 94 0.35 -3.61 3.34
C GLY A 94 1.72 -4.25 3.42
N GLY A 95 2.00 -5.28 2.63
CA GLY A 95 3.26 -6.01 2.68
C GLY A 95 3.42 -6.93 3.91
N ALA A 96 2.35 -7.23 4.65
CA ALA A 96 2.36 -8.20 5.74
C ALA A 96 2.57 -9.64 5.23
N LEU A 97 2.85 -10.58 6.14
CA LEU A 97 2.81 -12.01 5.82
C LEU A 97 1.38 -12.42 5.43
N GLY A 98 1.23 -13.53 4.74
CA GLY A 98 -0.07 -14.07 4.33
C GLY A 98 -0.60 -13.45 3.05
N VAL A 99 -1.87 -13.04 3.03
CA VAL A 99 -2.57 -12.54 1.84
C VAL A 99 -1.82 -11.41 1.15
N ASP A 100 -1.29 -10.43 1.90
CA ASP A 100 -0.54 -9.31 1.34
C ASP A 100 0.70 -9.78 0.54
N THR A 101 1.46 -10.74 1.12
CA THR A 101 2.62 -11.34 0.45
C THR A 101 2.21 -12.04 -0.84
N VAL A 102 1.12 -12.82 -0.81
CA VAL A 102 0.61 -13.53 -1.98
C VAL A 102 0.15 -12.55 -3.05
N ALA A 103 -0.58 -11.50 -2.66
CA ALA A 103 -1.10 -10.48 -3.57
C ALA A 103 0.03 -9.76 -4.33
N HIS A 104 1.06 -9.28 -3.60
CA HIS A 104 2.21 -8.64 -4.22
C HIS A 104 3.00 -9.59 -5.13
N SER A 105 3.23 -10.84 -4.67
CA SER A 105 3.96 -11.82 -5.45
C SER A 105 3.24 -12.18 -6.74
N ALA A 106 1.91 -12.39 -6.67
CA ALA A 106 1.09 -12.65 -7.85
C ALA A 106 1.08 -11.46 -8.83
N ALA A 107 0.99 -10.22 -8.32
CA ALA A 107 1.06 -9.02 -9.17
C ALA A 107 2.40 -8.95 -9.94
N LEU A 108 3.51 -9.21 -9.25
CA LEU A 108 4.84 -9.24 -9.89
C LEU A 108 4.99 -10.37 -10.91
N GLU A 109 4.42 -11.57 -10.63
CA GLU A 109 4.39 -12.70 -11.56
C GLU A 109 3.56 -12.39 -12.82
N MET A 110 2.43 -11.68 -12.66
CA MET A 110 1.56 -11.23 -13.75
C MET A 110 2.06 -9.96 -14.43
N GLN A 111 3.21 -9.41 -14.02
CA GLN A 111 3.81 -8.18 -14.56
C GLN A 111 2.87 -6.96 -14.46
N THR A 112 1.90 -6.97 -13.52
CA THR A 112 1.10 -5.80 -13.20
C THR A 112 1.75 -4.99 -12.08
N SER A 113 1.42 -3.69 -12.03
CA SER A 113 1.94 -2.80 -10.99
C SER A 113 1.43 -3.18 -9.62
N THR A 114 2.27 -2.95 -8.59
CA THR A 114 1.85 -3.13 -7.21
C THR A 114 2.43 -2.04 -6.31
N ILE A 115 1.64 -1.62 -5.29
CA ILE A 115 2.04 -0.61 -4.31
C ILE A 115 2.03 -1.25 -2.92
N ALA A 116 3.19 -1.29 -2.29
CA ALA A 116 3.30 -1.67 -0.89
C ALA A 116 3.27 -0.43 0.00
N VAL A 117 2.32 -0.38 0.94
CA VAL A 117 2.22 0.70 1.92
C VAL A 117 2.86 0.23 3.23
N ALA A 118 4.00 0.78 3.60
CA ALA A 118 4.73 0.38 4.79
C ALA A 118 4.18 1.05 6.06
N ALA A 119 4.28 0.36 7.21
CA ALA A 119 3.90 0.87 8.53
C ALA A 119 5.13 1.25 9.40
N CYS A 120 6.25 1.52 8.76
CA CYS A 120 7.53 1.90 9.34
C CYS A 120 8.28 2.83 8.38
N GLY A 121 9.44 3.33 8.74
CA GLY A 121 10.26 4.14 7.86
C GLY A 121 10.53 3.44 6.53
N ILE A 122 10.63 4.21 5.47
CA ILE A 122 10.81 3.70 4.09
C ILE A 122 12.13 2.90 3.92
N ASP A 123 13.05 3.05 4.85
CA ASP A 123 14.34 2.37 4.93
C ASP A 123 14.28 1.03 5.68
N TYR A 124 13.10 0.66 6.22
CA TYR A 124 12.84 -0.63 6.86
C TYR A 124 11.98 -1.52 5.98
N ASP A 125 12.49 -2.68 5.60
CA ASP A 125 11.70 -3.73 4.98
C ASP A 125 11.09 -4.63 6.07
N TYR A 126 9.84 -4.38 6.45
CA TYR A 126 9.16 -5.14 7.50
C TYR A 126 7.86 -5.79 6.99
N PRO A 127 7.63 -7.08 7.25
CA PRO A 127 8.49 -8.00 8.01
C PRO A 127 9.78 -8.34 7.24
N ALA A 128 10.88 -8.59 7.95
CA ALA A 128 12.19 -8.86 7.35
C ALA A 128 12.18 -10.03 6.34
N ARG A 129 11.29 -11.02 6.54
CA ARG A 129 11.08 -12.12 5.60
C ARG A 129 10.64 -11.65 4.21
N ASN A 130 9.96 -10.51 4.14
CA ASN A 130 9.48 -9.90 2.89
C ASN A 130 10.46 -8.87 2.31
N ALA A 131 11.67 -8.70 2.86
CA ALA A 131 12.65 -7.76 2.32
C ALA A 131 12.93 -7.99 0.82
N PRO A 132 13.16 -9.23 0.32
CA PRO A 132 13.33 -9.45 -1.12
C PRO A 132 12.10 -9.04 -1.95
N LEU A 133 10.89 -9.20 -1.39
CA LEU A 133 9.64 -8.78 -2.03
C LEU A 133 9.56 -7.27 -2.15
N PHE A 134 9.84 -6.51 -1.07
CA PHE A 134 9.87 -5.05 -1.10
C PHE A 134 10.88 -4.51 -2.11
N HIS A 135 12.06 -5.13 -2.22
CA HIS A 135 13.06 -4.77 -3.22
C HIS A 135 12.53 -4.95 -4.65
N ARG A 136 11.89 -6.08 -4.94
CA ARG A 136 11.27 -6.35 -6.25
C ARG A 136 10.13 -5.37 -6.54
N ILE A 137 9.29 -5.07 -5.56
CA ILE A 137 8.22 -4.06 -5.71
C ILE A 137 8.81 -2.69 -6.06
N ALA A 138 9.87 -2.26 -5.39
CA ALA A 138 10.51 -0.98 -5.67
C ALA A 138 11.13 -0.89 -7.08
N GLN A 139 11.46 -2.01 -7.72
CA GLN A 139 12.00 -2.03 -9.08
C GLN A 139 10.92 -1.86 -10.16
N THR A 140 9.73 -2.43 -9.96
CA THR A 140 8.69 -2.51 -11.00
C THR A 140 7.38 -1.82 -10.62
N GLY A 141 7.19 -1.49 -9.36
CA GLY A 141 6.05 -0.82 -8.76
C GLY A 141 6.50 0.28 -7.80
N THR A 142 5.82 0.41 -6.66
CA THR A 142 6.05 1.50 -5.72
C THR A 142 5.96 1.01 -4.27
N VAL A 143 6.90 1.44 -3.42
CA VAL A 143 6.80 1.30 -1.96
C VAL A 143 6.61 2.68 -1.38
N ILE A 144 5.65 2.83 -0.48
CA ILE A 144 5.38 4.11 0.19
C ILE A 144 5.34 3.98 1.69
N SER A 145 5.65 5.06 2.38
CA SER A 145 5.46 5.21 3.83
C SER A 145 5.15 6.65 4.21
N GLU A 146 4.28 6.82 5.19
CA GLU A 146 4.05 8.12 5.85
C GLU A 146 5.08 8.39 6.96
N PHE A 147 5.79 7.35 7.37
CA PHE A 147 6.74 7.41 8.49
C PHE A 147 8.14 7.81 8.01
N ALA A 148 8.78 8.71 8.73
CA ALA A 148 10.14 9.16 8.43
C ALA A 148 11.14 7.98 8.47
N PRO A 149 12.22 8.05 7.66
CA PRO A 149 13.32 7.10 7.75
C PRO A 149 13.84 6.94 9.18
N GLY A 150 14.24 5.73 9.56
CA GLY A 150 14.62 5.38 10.92
C GLY A 150 13.45 5.02 11.85
N THR A 151 12.21 5.20 11.40
CA THR A 151 11.03 4.88 12.21
C THR A 151 10.79 3.37 12.26
N THR A 152 10.88 2.77 13.45
CA THR A 152 10.67 1.33 13.66
C THR A 152 9.21 0.92 13.54
N PRO A 153 8.90 -0.33 13.17
CA PRO A 153 7.53 -0.82 13.12
C PRO A 153 6.94 -0.89 14.53
N GLN A 154 5.69 -0.41 14.70
CA GLN A 154 4.95 -0.45 15.96
C GLN A 154 3.48 -0.82 15.70
N ARG A 155 2.83 -1.52 16.65
CA ARG A 155 1.48 -2.09 16.46
C ARG A 155 0.44 -1.09 15.98
N HIS A 156 0.37 0.10 16.57
CA HIS A 156 -0.60 1.14 16.21
C HIS A 156 -0.40 1.67 14.78
N ARG A 157 0.86 1.67 14.27
CA ARG A 157 1.17 2.15 12.92
C ARG A 157 0.59 1.28 11.82
N PHE A 158 0.41 -0.01 12.08
CA PHE A 158 -0.25 -0.91 11.11
C PHE A 158 -1.73 -0.55 10.93
N LEU A 159 -2.40 -0.13 12.00
CA LEU A 159 -3.79 0.31 11.94
C LEU A 159 -3.90 1.66 11.22
N SER A 160 -3.12 2.66 11.63
CA SER A 160 -3.15 3.99 11.01
C SER A 160 -2.76 3.96 9.52
N ARG A 161 -1.81 3.09 9.13
CA ARG A 161 -1.42 2.90 7.73
C ARG A 161 -2.56 2.38 6.85
N ASN A 162 -3.45 1.53 7.38
CA ASN A 162 -4.51 0.90 6.59
C ASN A 162 -5.44 1.93 5.92
N ARG A 163 -5.59 3.13 6.51
CA ARG A 163 -6.34 4.23 5.89
C ARG A 163 -5.77 4.64 4.53
N LEU A 164 -4.43 4.60 4.38
CA LEU A 164 -3.77 4.91 3.10
C LEU A 164 -4.02 3.83 2.06
N VAL A 165 -4.01 2.55 2.47
CA VAL A 165 -4.34 1.43 1.57
C VAL A 165 -5.76 1.61 1.01
N ALA A 166 -6.73 1.92 1.87
CA ALA A 166 -8.10 2.14 1.46
C ALA A 166 -8.28 3.43 0.64
N ALA A 167 -7.67 4.54 1.06
CA ALA A 167 -7.86 5.85 0.45
C ALA A 167 -7.29 5.96 -0.98
N MET A 168 -6.27 5.17 -1.32
CA MET A 168 -5.65 5.18 -2.64
C MET A 168 -6.37 4.32 -3.67
N THR A 169 -7.35 3.52 -3.26
CA THR A 169 -7.92 2.47 -4.10
C THR A 169 -9.39 2.69 -4.44
N ALA A 170 -9.83 2.19 -5.57
CA ALA A 170 -11.23 2.23 -5.97
C ALA A 170 -12.13 1.31 -5.11
N GLY A 171 -11.52 0.31 -4.47
CA GLY A 171 -12.21 -0.63 -3.59
C GLY A 171 -11.23 -1.57 -2.89
N THR A 172 -11.74 -2.33 -1.92
CA THR A 172 -10.95 -3.30 -1.15
C THR A 172 -11.54 -4.69 -1.24
N VAL A 173 -10.70 -5.65 -1.60
CA VAL A 173 -11.00 -7.08 -1.57
C VAL A 173 -10.37 -7.68 -0.31
N VAL A 174 -11.20 -8.24 0.55
CA VAL A 174 -10.77 -9.01 1.72
C VAL A 174 -10.89 -10.49 1.40
N VAL A 175 -9.78 -11.23 1.43
CA VAL A 175 -9.75 -12.62 0.95
C VAL A 175 -9.98 -13.62 2.08
N GLU A 176 -9.38 -13.41 3.25
CA GLU A 176 -9.50 -14.37 4.37
C GLU A 176 -9.33 -13.68 5.73
#